data_bdfcc504782ecf8ec8ee4e67d78c6a28
#
_entry.id   bdfcc504782ecf8ec8ee4e67d78c6a28
#
_cell.length_a   1.000
_cell.length_b   1.000
_cell.length_c   1.000
_cell.angle_alpha   90.00
_cell.angle_beta   90.00
_cell.angle_gamma   90.00
#
_symmetry.space_group_name_H-M   'P 1'
#
loop_
_entity.id
_entity.type
_entity.pdbx_description
1 polymer ?
#
loop_
_entity_poly.entity_id
_entity_poly.type
_entity_poly.pdbx_seq_one_letter_code
_entity_poly.pdbx_strand_id
1 'polypeptide(L)'
;MNDENSPFQDYASISVDDLKDQSNSLLNLVTEEQRPLRVFMDNGKECLLFPQDMLAPIFDPDFRLILLSAMRYAMGRKTYMPSVIADYIKRHLQLLDDKFLTLAADDIQRYLEDYAEHEANSDLWQNLLDALEAEQRDRATRQARKIRPCP
;
A
#
# COMPACT_ATOMS: atom_id res chain seq x y z
N MET A 1 13.29 -13.40 -18.02
CA MET A 1 14.08 -12.76 -16.96
C MET A 1 13.39 -13.03 -15.63
N ASN A 2 13.98 -13.89 -14.84
CA ASN A 2 13.52 -14.04 -13.46
C ASN A 2 14.04 -12.86 -12.67
N ASP A 3 13.13 -12.02 -12.24
CA ASP A 3 13.42 -10.96 -11.30
C ASP A 3 13.69 -11.62 -9.94
N GLU A 4 14.95 -12.04 -9.74
CA GLU A 4 15.36 -12.78 -8.52
C GLU A 4 15.13 -11.98 -7.22
N ASN A 5 14.69 -10.73 -7.33
CA ASN A 5 14.43 -9.82 -6.22
C ASN A 5 12.93 -9.51 -6.01
N SER A 6 12.02 -10.21 -6.67
CA SER A 6 10.60 -9.98 -6.42
C SER A 6 10.20 -10.54 -5.05
N PRO A 7 9.58 -9.75 -4.16
CA PRO A 7 9.11 -10.23 -2.87
C PRO A 7 8.03 -11.30 -2.98
N PHE A 8 7.56 -11.58 -4.20
CA PHE A 8 6.48 -12.52 -4.49
C PHE A 8 6.97 -13.81 -5.14
N GLN A 9 8.28 -14.07 -5.15
CA GLN A 9 8.87 -15.26 -5.76
C GLN A 9 8.30 -16.58 -5.23
N ASP A 10 7.98 -16.60 -3.93
CA ASP A 10 7.50 -17.80 -3.25
C ASP A 10 6.02 -18.08 -3.51
N TYR A 11 5.31 -17.18 -4.21
CA TYR A 11 3.91 -17.40 -4.54
C TYR A 11 3.76 -18.27 -5.78
N ALA A 12 2.81 -19.20 -5.74
CA ALA A 12 2.45 -19.97 -6.91
C ALA A 12 2.07 -19.04 -8.06
N SER A 13 2.57 -19.35 -9.26
CA SER A 13 2.31 -18.54 -10.45
C SER A 13 1.54 -19.34 -11.51
N ILE A 14 0.59 -18.67 -12.14
CA ILE A 14 -0.25 -19.23 -13.20
C ILE A 14 -0.36 -18.22 -14.34
N SER A 15 -0.67 -18.72 -15.55
CA SER A 15 -1.02 -17.87 -16.68
C SER A 15 -2.47 -17.40 -16.58
N VAL A 16 -2.80 -16.31 -17.28
CA VAL A 16 -4.19 -15.84 -17.38
C VAL A 16 -5.09 -16.88 -18.07
N ASP A 17 -4.54 -17.66 -19.01
CA ASP A 17 -5.30 -18.72 -19.68
C ASP A 17 -5.64 -19.86 -18.72
N ASP A 18 -4.71 -20.28 -17.87
CA ASP A 18 -4.98 -21.27 -16.82
C ASP A 18 -6.05 -20.76 -15.84
N LEU A 19 -6.01 -19.47 -15.50
CA LEU A 19 -7.03 -18.85 -14.65
C LEU A 19 -8.41 -18.89 -15.32
N LYS A 20 -8.50 -18.63 -16.63
CA LYS A 20 -9.76 -18.71 -17.37
C LYS A 20 -10.33 -20.14 -17.40
N ASP A 21 -9.46 -21.13 -17.62
CA ASP A 21 -9.87 -22.53 -17.73
C ASP A 21 -10.25 -23.17 -16.39
N GLN A 22 -9.61 -22.74 -15.30
CA GLN A 22 -9.75 -23.32 -13.97
C GLN A 22 -10.16 -22.29 -12.91
N SER A 23 -10.93 -21.27 -13.31
CA SER A 23 -11.21 -20.11 -12.45
C SER A 23 -11.80 -20.48 -11.10
N ASN A 24 -12.81 -21.38 -11.07
CA ASN A 24 -13.45 -21.76 -9.81
C ASN A 24 -12.49 -22.49 -8.87
N SER A 25 -11.70 -23.44 -9.40
CA SER A 25 -10.73 -24.19 -8.60
C SER A 25 -9.63 -23.29 -8.04
N LEU A 26 -9.11 -22.37 -8.86
CA LEU A 26 -8.04 -21.46 -8.47
C LEU A 26 -8.51 -20.39 -7.50
N LEU A 27 -9.72 -19.84 -7.71
CA LEU A 27 -10.30 -18.88 -6.78
C LEU A 27 -10.63 -19.51 -5.43
N ASN A 28 -11.11 -20.78 -5.43
CA ASN A 28 -11.32 -21.55 -4.20
C ASN A 28 -10.01 -21.80 -3.47
N LEU A 29 -8.94 -22.11 -4.20
CA LEU A 29 -7.61 -22.27 -3.61
C LEU A 29 -7.17 -21.00 -2.88
N VAL A 30 -7.36 -19.82 -3.50
CA VAL A 30 -7.02 -18.53 -2.89
C VAL A 30 -7.86 -18.28 -1.63
N THR A 31 -9.18 -18.52 -1.70
CA THR A 31 -10.10 -18.19 -0.61
C THR A 31 -10.10 -19.20 0.53
N GLU A 32 -10.08 -20.49 0.23
CA GLU A 32 -10.15 -21.55 1.25
C GLU A 32 -8.80 -21.87 1.86
N GLU A 33 -7.76 -21.96 1.02
CA GLU A 33 -6.41 -22.29 1.50
C GLU A 33 -5.60 -21.05 1.87
N GLN A 34 -6.15 -19.84 1.71
CA GLN A 34 -5.49 -18.58 2.02
C GLN A 34 -4.14 -18.45 1.32
N ARG A 35 -4.08 -18.82 0.04
CA ARG A 35 -2.86 -18.79 -0.78
C ARG A 35 -2.95 -17.71 -1.86
N PRO A 36 -2.07 -16.69 -1.82
CA PRO A 36 -1.98 -15.75 -2.93
C PRO A 36 -1.49 -16.42 -4.21
N LEU A 37 -2.00 -15.95 -5.35
CA LEU A 37 -1.58 -16.41 -6.67
C LEU A 37 -1.02 -15.24 -7.48
N ARG A 38 0.09 -15.47 -8.17
CA ARG A 38 0.60 -14.57 -9.20
C ARG A 38 -0.02 -14.98 -10.54
N VAL A 39 -0.62 -14.02 -11.22
CA VAL A 39 -1.20 -14.24 -12.54
C VAL A 39 -0.39 -13.48 -13.58
N PHE A 40 0.20 -14.21 -14.54
CA PHE A 40 0.93 -13.63 -15.66
C PHE A 40 -0.03 -13.34 -16.82
N MET A 41 -0.05 -12.11 -17.25
CA MET A 41 -0.86 -11.65 -18.37
C MET A 41 -0.09 -11.75 -19.69
N ASP A 42 -0.82 -11.80 -20.82
CA ASP A 42 -0.24 -11.93 -22.15
C ASP A 42 0.70 -10.76 -22.53
N ASN A 43 0.48 -9.59 -21.93
CA ASN A 43 1.30 -8.39 -22.16
C ASN A 43 2.59 -8.35 -21.32
N GLY A 44 2.95 -9.44 -20.62
CA GLY A 44 4.10 -9.52 -19.74
C GLY A 44 3.91 -8.88 -18.37
N LYS A 45 2.74 -8.30 -18.10
CA LYS A 45 2.40 -7.77 -16.78
C LYS A 45 1.92 -8.90 -15.88
N GLU A 46 2.03 -8.71 -14.59
CA GLU A 46 1.49 -9.65 -13.61
C GLU A 46 0.54 -8.94 -12.64
N CYS A 47 -0.39 -9.69 -12.11
CA CYS A 47 -1.24 -9.26 -11.02
C CYS A 47 -1.23 -10.32 -9.91
N LEU A 48 -1.66 -9.92 -8.74
CA LEU A 48 -1.71 -10.78 -7.57
C LEU A 48 -3.17 -10.93 -7.13
N LEU A 49 -3.56 -12.18 -6.88
CA LEU A 49 -4.84 -12.50 -6.25
C LEU A 49 -4.57 -12.83 -4.78
N PHE A 50 -5.16 -12.06 -3.89
CA PHE A 50 -5.05 -12.25 -2.45
C PHE A 50 -6.40 -12.62 -1.86
N PRO A 51 -6.43 -13.52 -0.85
CA PRO A 51 -7.62 -13.66 -0.01
C PRO A 51 -7.91 -12.32 0.68
N GLN A 52 -9.17 -11.95 0.75
CA GLN A 52 -9.58 -10.70 1.41
C GLN A 52 -9.08 -10.65 2.87
N ASP A 53 -9.08 -11.78 3.55
CA ASP A 53 -8.67 -11.87 4.95
C ASP A 53 -7.20 -11.52 5.18
N MET A 54 -6.34 -11.71 4.19
CA MET A 54 -4.94 -11.29 4.28
C MET A 54 -4.77 -9.77 4.26
N LEU A 55 -5.75 -9.05 3.72
CA LEU A 55 -5.79 -7.59 3.71
C LEU A 55 -6.63 -7.04 4.88
N ALA A 56 -7.32 -7.90 5.62
CA ALA A 56 -8.17 -7.49 6.72
C ALA A 56 -7.49 -6.57 7.75
N PRO A 57 -6.21 -6.78 8.14
CA PRO A 57 -5.56 -5.88 9.09
C PRO A 57 -5.55 -4.41 8.65
N ILE A 58 -5.42 -4.15 7.34
CA ILE A 58 -5.37 -2.77 6.84
C ILE A 58 -6.70 -2.03 7.02
N PHE A 59 -7.81 -2.76 7.09
CA PHE A 59 -9.14 -2.21 7.34
C PHE A 59 -9.49 -2.13 8.82
N ASP A 60 -8.66 -2.73 9.69
CA ASP A 60 -8.85 -2.68 11.14
C ASP A 60 -8.38 -1.32 11.68
N PRO A 61 -9.25 -0.56 12.36
CA PRO A 61 -8.83 0.71 12.98
C PRO A 61 -7.66 0.57 13.95
N ASP A 62 -7.59 -0.52 14.71
CA ASP A 62 -6.49 -0.76 15.64
C ASP A 62 -5.17 -0.99 14.91
N PHE A 63 -5.19 -1.70 13.79
CA PHE A 63 -4.01 -1.87 12.96
C PHE A 63 -3.52 -0.54 12.40
N ARG A 64 -4.42 0.33 11.98
CA ARG A 64 -4.06 1.67 11.49
C ARG A 64 -3.40 2.51 12.56
N LEU A 65 -3.85 2.42 13.79
CA LEU A 65 -3.19 3.08 14.94
C LEU A 65 -1.79 2.51 15.20
N ILE A 66 -1.63 1.20 15.09
CA ILE A 66 -0.33 0.54 15.22
C ILE A 66 0.61 1.00 14.09
N LEU A 67 0.12 1.07 12.87
CA LEU A 67 0.90 1.52 11.71
C LEU A 67 1.35 2.98 11.89
N LEU A 68 0.46 3.85 12.36
CA LEU A 68 0.77 5.25 12.64
C LEU A 68 1.83 5.37 13.75
N SER A 69 1.71 4.56 14.80
CA SER A 69 2.70 4.51 15.88
C SER A 69 4.05 3.99 15.40
N ALA A 70 4.06 2.97 14.54
CA ALA A 70 5.27 2.44 13.92
C ALA A 70 5.95 3.50 13.04
N MET A 71 5.19 4.26 12.28
CA MET A 71 5.70 5.38 11.48
C MET A 71 6.37 6.44 12.37
N ARG A 72 5.71 6.84 13.44
CA ARG A 72 6.25 7.81 14.42
C ARG A 72 7.54 7.30 15.05
N TYR A 73 7.57 6.01 15.41
CA TYR A 73 8.77 5.40 15.96
C TYR A 73 9.90 5.35 14.93
N ALA A 74 9.59 5.08 13.66
CA ALA A 74 10.59 5.00 12.60
C ALA A 74 11.21 6.35 12.26
N MET A 75 10.46 7.44 12.42
CA MET A 75 10.99 8.79 12.20
C MET A 75 12.16 9.04 13.15
N GLY A 76 13.28 9.53 12.61
CA GLY A 76 14.51 9.75 13.38
C GLY A 76 15.39 8.52 13.59
N ARG A 77 15.00 7.34 13.11
CA ARG A 77 15.83 6.13 13.21
C ARG A 77 16.77 5.99 12.01
N LYS A 78 18.01 5.62 12.27
CA LYS A 78 19.05 5.40 11.26
C LYS A 78 19.18 3.93 10.88
N THR A 79 18.05 3.25 10.72
CA THR A 79 17.97 1.82 10.35
C THR A 79 17.25 1.67 9.03
N TYR A 80 16.97 0.44 8.62
CA TYR A 80 16.13 0.16 7.45
C TYR A 80 14.63 0.36 7.72
N MET A 81 14.23 0.52 8.99
CA MET A 81 12.83 0.62 9.39
C MET A 81 12.07 1.78 8.72
N PRO A 82 12.63 2.99 8.59
CA PRO A 82 11.96 4.07 7.87
C PRO A 82 11.56 3.71 6.44
N SER A 83 12.44 3.10 5.68
CA SER A 83 12.14 2.72 4.29
C SER A 83 11.07 1.63 4.20
N VAL A 84 11.11 0.65 5.09
CA VAL A 84 10.10 -0.42 5.14
C VAL A 84 8.71 0.15 5.43
N ILE A 85 8.60 1.00 6.43
CA ILE A 85 7.32 1.61 6.82
C ILE A 85 6.80 2.55 5.72
N ALA A 86 7.66 3.40 5.17
CA ALA A 86 7.28 4.32 4.10
C ALA A 86 6.80 3.57 2.85
N ASP A 87 7.50 2.52 2.45
CA ASP A 87 7.13 1.69 1.30
C ASP A 87 5.81 0.97 1.53
N TYR A 88 5.59 0.45 2.73
CA TYR A 88 4.33 -0.19 3.08
C TYR A 88 3.15 0.78 2.96
N ILE A 89 3.27 1.97 3.52
CA ILE A 89 2.23 3.00 3.45
C ILE A 89 1.97 3.40 2.00
N LYS A 90 3.01 3.65 1.21
CA LYS A 90 2.87 4.01 -0.22
C LYS A 90 2.12 2.94 -1.02
N ARG A 91 2.44 1.68 -0.80
CA ARG A 91 1.79 0.57 -1.52
C ARG A 91 0.32 0.41 -1.20
N HIS A 92 -0.10 0.85 -0.02
CA HIS A 92 -1.46 0.66 0.48
C HIS A 92 -2.25 1.96 0.62
N LEU A 93 -1.78 3.06 0.01
CA LEU A 93 -2.41 4.38 0.12
C LEU A 93 -3.90 4.37 -0.18
N GLN A 94 -4.29 3.65 -1.23
CA GLN A 94 -5.69 3.59 -1.66
C GLN A 94 -6.60 2.85 -0.68
N LEU A 95 -6.04 2.01 0.17
CA LEU A 95 -6.76 1.22 1.17
C LEU A 95 -6.84 1.90 2.54
N LEU A 96 -6.02 2.91 2.77
CA LEU A 96 -5.99 3.65 4.02
C LEU A 96 -7.08 4.73 4.04
N ASP A 97 -7.69 4.93 5.19
CA ASP A 97 -8.78 5.90 5.32
C ASP A 97 -8.29 7.35 5.38
N ASP A 98 -9.21 8.29 5.16
CA ASP A 98 -8.89 9.72 5.16
C ASP A 98 -8.30 10.20 6.48
N LYS A 99 -8.77 9.64 7.59
CA LYS A 99 -8.26 9.97 8.91
C LYS A 99 -6.80 9.57 9.08
N PHE A 100 -6.42 8.38 8.60
CA PHE A 100 -5.03 7.95 8.62
C PHE A 100 -4.16 8.88 7.77
N LEU A 101 -4.59 9.18 6.54
CA LEU A 101 -3.84 10.05 5.64
C LEU A 101 -3.58 11.42 6.27
N THR A 102 -4.60 12.01 6.90
CA THR A 102 -4.49 13.30 7.56
C THR A 102 -3.51 13.25 8.74
N LEU A 103 -3.66 12.27 9.62
CA LEU A 103 -2.79 12.13 10.79
C LEU A 103 -1.35 11.84 10.41
N ALA A 104 -1.13 10.98 9.40
CA ALA A 104 0.21 10.65 8.92
C ALA A 104 0.88 11.88 8.27
N ALA A 105 0.15 12.60 7.43
CA ALA A 105 0.65 13.81 6.79
C ALA A 105 1.02 14.89 7.83
N ASP A 106 0.17 15.12 8.81
CA ASP A 106 0.42 16.09 9.88
C ASP A 106 1.66 15.72 10.71
N ASP A 107 1.80 14.42 11.04
CA ASP A 107 2.95 13.95 11.81
C ASP A 107 4.26 14.11 11.05
N ILE A 108 4.27 13.74 9.76
CA ILE A 108 5.46 13.86 8.92
C ILE A 108 5.81 15.33 8.71
N GLN A 109 4.84 16.18 8.42
CA GLN A 109 5.06 17.61 8.23
C GLN A 109 5.67 18.23 9.47
N ARG A 110 5.11 17.96 10.64
CA ARG A 110 5.60 18.45 11.92
C ARG A 110 7.03 17.98 12.18
N TYR A 111 7.30 16.71 11.92
CA TYR A 111 8.63 16.13 12.07
C TYR A 111 9.67 16.81 11.16
N LEU A 112 9.33 17.04 9.90
CA LEU A 112 10.22 17.71 8.95
C LEU A 112 10.47 19.17 9.32
N GLU A 113 9.48 19.89 9.84
CA GLU A 113 9.64 21.26 10.31
C GLU A 113 10.60 21.32 11.51
N ASP A 114 10.52 20.37 12.43
CA ASP A 114 11.31 20.37 13.66
C ASP A 114 12.73 19.83 13.47
N TYR A 115 12.94 18.90 12.54
CA TYR A 115 14.18 18.11 12.46
C TYR A 115 14.82 18.05 11.06
N ALA A 116 14.30 18.76 10.07
CA ALA A 116 14.73 18.64 8.67
C ALA A 116 16.25 18.80 8.45
N GLU A 117 16.90 19.68 9.22
CA GLU A 117 18.33 19.96 9.05
C GLU A 117 19.25 18.85 9.52
N HIS A 118 18.75 17.93 10.34
CA HIS A 118 19.53 16.88 10.98
C HIS A 118 19.06 15.46 10.62
N GLU A 119 18.06 15.34 9.74
CA GLU A 119 17.43 14.07 9.44
C GLU A 119 18.05 13.39 8.21
N ALA A 120 18.64 12.22 8.43
CA ALA A 120 19.25 11.43 7.36
C ALA A 120 18.24 10.93 6.32
N ASN A 121 16.96 10.79 6.68
CA ASN A 121 15.88 10.28 5.86
C ASN A 121 14.85 11.37 5.50
N SER A 122 15.22 12.64 5.53
CA SER A 122 14.30 13.74 5.22
C SER A 122 13.66 13.59 3.83
N ASP A 123 14.43 13.17 2.84
CA ASP A 123 13.94 12.95 1.48
C ASP A 123 12.90 11.81 1.42
N LEU A 124 13.14 10.74 2.17
CA LEU A 124 12.21 9.62 2.28
C LEU A 124 10.86 10.08 2.84
N TRP A 125 10.89 10.81 3.95
CA TRP A 125 9.67 11.30 4.59
C TRP A 125 8.98 12.37 3.77
N GLN A 126 9.75 13.24 3.07
CA GLN A 126 9.17 14.22 2.16
C GLN A 126 8.47 13.53 0.99
N ASN A 127 9.06 12.49 0.42
CA ASN A 127 8.45 11.70 -0.65
C ASN A 127 7.17 11.02 -0.20
N LEU A 128 7.14 10.50 1.03
CA LEU A 128 5.92 9.91 1.59
C LEU A 128 4.84 10.98 1.82
N LEU A 129 5.22 12.14 2.35
CA LEU A 129 4.30 13.28 2.54
C LEU A 129 3.67 13.71 1.20
N ASP A 130 4.49 13.85 0.16
CA ASP A 130 4.02 14.21 -1.18
C ASP A 130 3.01 13.18 -1.71
N ALA A 131 3.27 11.90 -1.48
CA ALA A 131 2.35 10.82 -1.90
C ALA A 131 1.02 10.86 -1.12
N LEU A 132 1.08 11.11 0.20
CA LEU A 132 -0.11 11.25 1.03
C LEU A 132 -0.97 12.44 0.59
N GLU A 133 -0.35 13.58 0.37
CA GLU A 133 -1.04 14.79 -0.09
C GLU A 133 -1.63 14.63 -1.49
N ALA A 134 -0.93 13.94 -2.39
CA ALA A 134 -1.43 13.64 -3.73
C ALA A 134 -2.70 12.76 -3.66
N GLU A 135 -2.70 11.74 -2.82
CA GLU A 135 -3.87 10.87 -2.62
C GLU A 135 -5.04 11.64 -2.00
N GLN A 136 -4.77 12.52 -1.04
CA GLN A 136 -5.81 13.39 -0.46
C GLN A 136 -6.44 14.30 -1.52
N ARG A 137 -5.64 14.91 -2.39
CA ARG A 137 -6.14 15.76 -3.50
C ARG A 137 -6.98 14.94 -4.48
N ASP A 138 -6.53 13.74 -4.83
CA ASP A 138 -7.26 12.86 -5.75
C ASP A 138 -8.62 12.47 -5.18
N ARG A 139 -8.68 12.16 -3.90
CA ARG A 139 -9.94 11.84 -3.21
C ARG A 139 -10.88 13.03 -3.17
N ALA A 140 -10.38 14.21 -2.86
CA ALA A 140 -11.16 15.45 -2.86
C ALA A 140 -11.73 15.75 -4.26
N THR A 141 -10.93 15.57 -5.31
CA THR A 141 -11.37 15.75 -6.71
C THR A 141 -12.45 14.74 -7.10
N ARG A 142 -12.28 13.47 -6.73
CA ARG A 142 -13.29 12.43 -7.01
C ARG A 142 -14.59 12.70 -6.27
N GLN A 143 -14.52 13.14 -5.04
CA GLN A 143 -15.70 13.49 -4.25
C GLN A 143 -16.43 14.71 -4.81
N ALA A 144 -15.72 15.74 -5.24
CA ALA A 144 -16.30 16.91 -5.87
C ALA A 144 -17.04 16.55 -7.17
N ARG A 145 -16.51 15.60 -7.96
CA ARG A 145 -17.17 15.11 -9.19
C ARG A 145 -18.47 14.37 -8.91
N LYS A 146 -18.55 13.65 -7.79
CA LYS A 146 -19.77 12.93 -7.38
C LYS A 146 -20.89 13.85 -6.93
N ILE A 147 -20.57 15.03 -6.40
CA ILE A 147 -21.51 15.99 -5.84
C ILE A 147 -22.09 16.91 -6.92
N ARG A 148 -21.45 17.03 -8.09
CA ARG A 148 -21.95 17.84 -9.19
C ARG A 148 -23.23 17.22 -9.77
N PRO A 149 -24.40 17.91 -9.71
CA PRO A 149 -25.58 17.42 -10.40
C PRO A 149 -25.27 17.30 -11.88
N CYS A 150 -25.68 16.19 -12.49
CA CYS A 150 -25.63 16.06 -13.95
C CYS A 150 -26.39 17.22 -14.60
N PRO A 151 -25.79 17.92 -15.57
CA PRO A 151 -26.52 18.93 -16.32
C PRO A 151 -27.64 18.29 -17.15
#